data_900ba2422995feaa9c8869f7dbf2f1c7
#
_entry.id   900ba2422995feaa9c8869f7dbf2f1c7
#
_cell.length_a   1.000
_cell.length_b   1.000
_cell.length_c   1.000
_cell.angle_alpha   90.00
_cell.angle_beta   90.00
_cell.angle_gamma   90.00
#
_symmetry.space_group_name_H-M   'P 1'
#
loop_
_entity.id
_entity.type
_entity.pdbx_description
1 polymer ?
#
loop_
_entity_poly.entity_id
_entity_poly.type
_entity_poly.pdbx_seq_one_letter_code
_entity_poly.pdbx_strand_id
1 'polypeptide(L)'
;MKICIDARWIFPEISGIGTYTREILSQLTKLDSRNEYLVLFDNVSVRKRIWHETGAESSENFSAVTLDYGVFSVSGQFKLPFLLKKQSVDIYHSPNYMIPFLAFPRNRPGRTRCIVT
;
A
#
# COMPACT_ATOMS: atom_id res chain seq x y z
N MET A 1 -4.99 -0.38 14.67
CA MET A 1 -3.78 -0.71 13.89
C MET A 1 -3.86 -0.02 12.54
N LYS A 2 -2.76 0.52 12.07
CA LYS A 2 -2.67 1.17 10.76
C LYS A 2 -1.88 0.31 9.80
N ILE A 3 -2.52 -0.10 8.70
CA ILE A 3 -1.98 -1.03 7.72
C ILE A 3 -1.79 -0.27 6.40
N CYS A 4 -0.57 -0.30 5.87
CA CYS A 4 -0.27 0.27 4.57
C CYS A 4 -0.23 -0.84 3.53
N ILE A 5 -1.01 -0.70 2.46
CA ILE A 5 -1.02 -1.65 1.34
C ILE A 5 -0.41 -0.94 0.14
N ASP A 6 0.63 -1.55 -0.43
CA ASP A 6 1.30 -1.00 -1.60
C ASP A 6 0.56 -1.43 -2.87
N ALA A 7 -0.31 -0.56 -3.36
CA ALA A 7 -1.09 -0.79 -4.57
C ALA A 7 -0.43 -0.24 -5.84
N ARG A 8 0.85 0.18 -5.78
CA ARG A 8 1.60 0.61 -6.97
C ARG A 8 1.83 -0.53 -7.95
N TRP A 9 1.59 -1.77 -7.52
CA TRP A 9 1.61 -2.97 -8.37
C TRP A 9 0.38 -3.11 -9.27
N ILE A 10 -0.65 -2.29 -9.06
CA ILE A 10 -1.79 -2.21 -9.96
C ILE A 10 -1.42 -1.25 -11.08
N PHE A 11 -1.13 -1.81 -12.26
CA PHE A 11 -0.80 -1.04 -13.45
C PHE A 11 -2.07 -0.71 -14.25
N PRO A 12 -1.99 0.27 -15.19
CA PRO A 12 -3.11 0.51 -16.12
C PRO A 12 -3.52 -0.74 -16.91
N GLU A 13 -2.54 -1.58 -17.26
CA GLU A 13 -2.76 -2.87 -17.90
C GLU A 13 -3.15 -3.93 -16.87
N ILE A 14 -3.93 -4.92 -17.29
CA ILE A 14 -4.34 -6.03 -16.45
C ILE A 14 -3.13 -6.93 -16.16
N SER A 15 -2.91 -7.24 -14.88
CA SER A 15 -1.88 -8.16 -14.45
C SER A 15 -2.38 -9.03 -13.29
N GLY A 16 -1.73 -10.17 -13.06
CA GLY A 16 -2.09 -11.06 -11.96
C GLY A 16 -1.91 -10.40 -10.59
N ILE A 17 -0.80 -9.69 -10.40
CA ILE A 17 -0.52 -8.96 -9.14
C ILE A 17 -1.53 -7.84 -8.94
N GLY A 18 -1.86 -7.10 -10.00
CA GLY A 18 -2.85 -6.03 -9.95
C GLY A 18 -4.23 -6.54 -9.58
N THR A 19 -4.66 -7.63 -10.20
CA THR A 19 -5.95 -8.27 -9.90
C THR A 19 -6.00 -8.77 -8.45
N TYR A 20 -4.94 -9.44 -8.00
CA TYR A 20 -4.81 -9.94 -6.63
C TYR A 20 -4.92 -8.79 -5.61
N THR A 21 -4.18 -7.71 -5.85
CA THR A 21 -4.18 -6.54 -4.95
C THR A 21 -5.55 -5.88 -4.90
N ARG A 22 -6.20 -5.73 -6.05
CA ARG A 22 -7.56 -5.17 -6.13
C ARG A 22 -8.55 -6.02 -5.35
N GLU A 23 -8.49 -7.34 -5.48
CA GLU A 23 -9.40 -8.25 -4.77
C GLU A 23 -9.17 -8.18 -3.26
N ILE A 24 -7.93 -8.11 -2.80
CA ILE A 24 -7.64 -7.92 -1.37
C ILE A 24 -8.29 -6.63 -0.86
N LEU A 25 -8.12 -5.51 -1.57
CA LEU A 25 -8.71 -4.24 -1.18
C LEU A 25 -10.24 -4.33 -1.13
N SER A 26 -10.85 -4.95 -2.15
CA SER A 26 -12.29 -5.13 -2.23
C SER A 26 -12.83 -5.93 -1.04
N GLN A 27 -12.16 -6.99 -0.64
CA GLN A 27 -12.57 -7.80 0.50
C GLN A 27 -12.36 -7.07 1.82
N LEU A 28 -11.25 -6.37 1.98
CA LEU A 28 -10.97 -5.63 3.21
C LEU A 28 -11.96 -4.49 3.46
N THR A 29 -12.43 -3.81 2.42
CA THR A 29 -13.47 -2.78 2.56
C THR A 29 -14.79 -3.35 3.09
N LYS A 30 -15.07 -4.62 2.80
CA LYS A 30 -16.29 -5.31 3.24
C LYS A 30 -16.14 -5.93 4.64
N LEU A 31 -14.95 -6.43 4.97
CA LEU A 31 -14.75 -7.28 6.14
C LEU A 31 -14.19 -6.54 7.36
N ASP A 32 -13.49 -5.44 7.16
CA ASP A 32 -12.80 -4.75 8.26
C ASP A 32 -13.14 -3.27 8.32
N SER A 33 -13.76 -2.86 9.42
CA SER A 33 -14.05 -1.46 9.74
C SER A 33 -13.26 -0.97 10.95
N ARG A 34 -12.40 -1.80 11.55
CA ARG A 34 -11.69 -1.50 12.80
C ARG A 34 -10.29 -0.93 12.57
N ASN A 35 -9.55 -1.48 11.61
CA ASN A 35 -8.21 -1.04 11.30
C ASN A 35 -8.24 0.12 10.30
N GLU A 36 -7.23 0.97 10.35
CA GLU A 36 -7.03 2.02 9.38
C GLU A 36 -6.15 1.51 8.25
N TYR A 37 -6.52 1.83 7.02
CA TYR A 37 -5.79 1.42 5.82
C TYR A 37 -5.28 2.64 5.07
N LEU A 38 -3.98 2.62 4.78
CA LEU A 38 -3.33 3.58 3.90
C LEU A 38 -2.92 2.85 2.62
N VAL A 39 -3.44 3.26 1.47
CA VAL A 39 -3.18 2.60 0.20
C VAL A 39 -2.31 3.49 -0.66
N LEU A 40 -1.20 2.95 -1.15
CA LEU A 40 -0.23 3.70 -1.96
C LEU A 40 -0.47 3.45 -3.45
N PHE A 41 -0.51 4.52 -4.20
CA PHE A 41 -0.60 4.50 -5.67
C PHE A 41 0.52 5.37 -6.26
N ASP A 42 0.83 5.15 -7.53
CA ASP A 42 1.75 6.01 -8.31
C ASP A 42 1.10 6.56 -9.58
N ASN A 43 -0.22 6.33 -9.75
CA ASN A 43 -0.97 6.76 -10.91
C ASN A 43 -2.37 7.23 -10.47
N VAL A 44 -2.71 8.47 -10.77
CA VAL A 44 -3.98 9.07 -10.35
C VAL A 44 -5.19 8.36 -11.00
N SER A 45 -5.08 7.98 -12.28
CA SER A 45 -6.16 7.29 -12.98
C SER A 45 -6.43 5.91 -12.39
N VAL A 46 -5.37 5.16 -12.08
CA VAL A 46 -5.48 3.86 -11.42
C VAL A 46 -6.10 4.03 -10.03
N ARG A 47 -5.65 5.02 -9.27
CA ARG A 47 -6.20 5.29 -7.94
C ARG A 47 -7.70 5.52 -7.99
N LYS A 48 -8.17 6.39 -8.88
CA LYS A 48 -9.60 6.71 -9.01
C LYS A 48 -10.42 5.47 -9.37
N ARG A 49 -9.93 4.69 -10.34
CA ARG A 49 -10.60 3.47 -10.77
C ARG A 49 -10.70 2.45 -9.65
N ILE A 50 -9.59 2.15 -8.99
CA ILE A 50 -9.54 1.15 -7.92
C ILE A 50 -10.34 1.61 -6.71
N TRP A 51 -10.29 2.89 -6.37
CA TRP A 51 -11.04 3.46 -5.25
C TRP A 51 -12.54 3.27 -5.43
N HIS A 52 -13.01 3.45 -6.66
CA HIS A 52 -14.41 3.21 -7.02
C HIS A 52 -14.75 1.72 -7.04
N GLU A 53 -13.98 0.92 -7.77
CA GLU A 53 -14.26 -0.51 -7.98
C GLU A 53 -14.23 -1.34 -6.70
N THR A 54 -13.40 -0.98 -5.75
CA THR A 54 -13.25 -1.72 -4.48
C THR A 54 -14.21 -1.27 -3.39
N GLY A 55 -14.90 -0.16 -3.59
CA GLY A 55 -15.77 0.42 -2.56
C GLY A 55 -15.03 1.25 -1.51
N ALA A 56 -13.72 1.47 -1.69
CA ALA A 56 -12.92 2.24 -0.74
C ALA A 56 -13.39 3.70 -0.62
N GLU A 57 -13.96 4.26 -1.68
CA GLU A 57 -14.51 5.62 -1.67
C GLU A 57 -15.61 5.82 -0.64
N SER A 58 -16.31 4.75 -0.26
CA SER A 58 -17.38 4.75 0.74
C SER A 58 -16.93 4.26 2.12
N SER A 59 -15.67 3.93 2.27
CA SER A 59 -15.11 3.36 3.50
C SER A 59 -14.32 4.42 4.26
N GLU A 60 -14.78 4.77 5.46
CA GLU A 60 -14.18 5.84 6.27
C GLU A 60 -12.77 5.51 6.78
N ASN A 61 -12.45 4.22 6.91
CA ASN A 61 -11.18 3.75 7.43
C ASN A 61 -10.10 3.54 6.35
N PHE A 62 -10.40 3.91 5.11
CA PHE A 62 -9.45 3.83 3.98
C PHE A 62 -9.03 5.21 3.52
N SER A 63 -7.73 5.40 3.31
CA SER A 63 -7.16 6.60 2.73
C SER A 63 -6.15 6.24 1.66
N ALA A 64 -5.99 7.11 0.65
CA ALA A 64 -5.07 6.89 -0.46
C ALA A 64 -4.01 8.00 -0.51
N VAL A 65 -2.80 7.62 -0.87
CA VAL A 65 -1.71 8.54 -1.18
C VAL A 65 -1.17 8.20 -2.56
N THR A 66 -1.03 9.21 -3.41
CA THR A 66 -0.40 9.06 -4.72
C THR A 66 1.05 9.52 -4.61
N LEU A 67 1.98 8.60 -4.88
CA LEU A 67 3.41 8.87 -4.83
C LEU A 67 3.92 9.27 -6.21
N ASP A 68 4.98 10.06 -6.25
CA ASP A 68 5.65 10.46 -7.48
C ASP A 68 6.80 9.52 -7.88
N TYR A 69 6.88 8.36 -7.22
CA TYR A 69 7.89 7.35 -7.49
C TYR A 69 7.26 5.95 -7.53
N GLY A 70 7.74 5.11 -8.46
CA GLY A 70 7.24 3.75 -8.65
C GLY A 70 7.92 2.72 -7.73
N VAL A 71 7.48 1.46 -7.85
CA VAL A 71 7.98 0.35 -7.03
C VAL A 71 9.46 0.04 -7.28
N PHE A 72 9.97 0.34 -8.47
CA PHE A 72 11.37 0.08 -8.85
C PHE A 72 12.27 1.30 -8.68
N SER A 73 11.74 2.41 -8.16
CA SER A 73 12.50 3.66 -8.02
C SER A 73 13.52 3.56 -6.89
N VAL A 74 14.76 3.97 -7.17
CA VAL A 74 15.82 4.06 -6.16
C VAL A 74 15.45 5.10 -5.10
N SER A 75 14.88 6.25 -5.52
CA SER A 75 14.43 7.27 -4.58
C SER A 75 13.34 6.76 -3.64
N GLY A 76 12.51 5.82 -4.09
CA GLY A 76 11.48 5.18 -3.26
C GLY A 76 12.05 4.39 -2.10
N GLN A 77 13.25 3.81 -2.23
CA GLN A 77 13.91 3.11 -1.14
C GLN A 77 14.27 4.03 0.02
N PHE A 78 14.43 5.32 -0.23
CA PHE A 78 14.72 6.33 0.79
C PHE A 78 13.45 7.05 1.26
N LYS A 79 12.56 7.40 0.35
CA LYS A 79 11.34 8.19 0.64
C LYS A 79 10.25 7.38 1.32
N LEU A 80 10.07 6.12 0.93
CA LEU A 80 8.99 5.29 1.45
C LEU A 80 9.17 4.96 2.94
N PRO A 81 10.37 4.59 3.44
CA PRO A 81 10.57 4.42 4.87
C PRO A 81 10.20 5.65 5.70
N PHE A 82 10.53 6.83 5.21
CA PHE A 82 10.18 8.10 5.85
C PHE A 82 8.67 8.30 5.90
N LEU A 83 7.96 8.00 4.80
CA LEU A 83 6.50 8.09 4.74
C LEU A 83 5.85 7.15 5.75
N LEU A 84 6.29 5.90 5.80
CA LEU A 84 5.74 4.90 6.72
C LEU A 84 5.92 5.32 8.18
N LYS A 85 7.06 5.88 8.50
CA LYS A 85 7.34 6.41 9.84
C LYS A 85 6.46 7.61 10.17
N LYS A 86 6.37 8.57 9.24
CA LYS A 86 5.56 9.78 9.39
C LYS A 86 4.08 9.46 9.60
N GLN A 87 3.58 8.47 8.91
CA GLN A 87 2.17 8.04 8.98
C GLN A 87 1.91 7.07 10.13
N SER A 88 2.92 6.71 10.91
CA SER A 88 2.79 5.77 12.04
C SER A 88 2.20 4.42 11.62
N VAL A 89 2.66 3.89 10.51
CA VAL A 89 2.19 2.62 9.96
C VAL A 89 2.69 1.46 10.82
N ASP A 90 1.80 0.55 11.18
CA ASP A 90 2.13 -0.65 11.96
C ASP A 90 2.53 -1.83 11.07
N ILE A 91 1.83 -2.01 9.94
CA ILE A 91 2.09 -3.09 9.00
C ILE A 91 2.19 -2.51 7.59
N TYR A 92 3.25 -2.86 6.87
CA TYR A 92 3.39 -2.61 5.43
C TYR A 92 3.21 -3.92 4.68
N HIS A 93 2.20 -3.99 3.82
CA HIS A 93 1.92 -5.15 2.99
C HIS A 93 2.33 -4.88 1.55
N SER A 94 3.34 -5.61 1.09
CA SER A 94 3.73 -5.64 -0.32
C SER A 94 3.16 -6.90 -0.97
N PRO A 95 2.34 -6.77 -2.02
CA PRO A 95 1.83 -7.94 -2.75
C PRO A 95 2.88 -8.57 -3.66
N ASN A 96 4.14 -8.13 -3.58
CA ASN A 96 5.26 -8.69 -4.32
C ASN A 96 6.54 -8.53 -3.48
N TYR A 97 7.65 -9.06 -3.98
CA TYR A 97 8.94 -9.11 -3.27
C TYR A 97 9.63 -7.75 -3.08
N MET A 98 9.23 -6.72 -3.78
CA MET A 98 9.84 -5.38 -3.64
C MET A 98 9.38 -4.71 -2.36
N ILE A 99 10.31 -4.48 -1.46
CA ILE A 99 10.05 -3.82 -0.18
C ILE A 99 11.05 -2.67 0.03
N PRO A 100 10.69 -1.65 0.83
CA PRO A 100 11.63 -0.59 1.20
C PRO A 100 12.56 -1.11 2.31
N PHE A 101 13.68 -1.72 1.94
CA PHE A 101 14.59 -2.38 2.88
C PHE A 101 15.04 -1.50 4.04
N LEU A 102 15.17 -0.18 3.81
CA LEU A 102 15.59 0.75 4.86
C LEU A 102 14.53 0.95 5.95
N ALA A 103 13.26 0.61 5.67
CA ALA A 103 12.20 0.66 6.67
C ALA A 103 12.26 -0.51 7.65
N PHE A 104 12.97 -1.59 7.29
CA PHE A 104 13.02 -2.83 8.05
C PHE A 104 14.47 -3.27 8.31
N PRO A 105 15.26 -2.48 9.06
CA PRO A 105 16.65 -2.82 9.32
C PRO A 105 16.75 -4.08 10.17
N ARG A 106 17.65 -4.96 9.78
CA ARG A 106 17.83 -6.28 10.42
C ARG A 106 18.15 -6.21 11.91
N ASN A 107 18.94 -5.20 12.31
CA ASN A 107 19.45 -5.07 13.67
C ASN A 107 18.66 -4.11 14.56
N ARG A 108 17.67 -3.43 14.00
CA ARG A 108 16.81 -2.48 14.73
C ARG A 108 15.39 -2.69 14.28
N PRO A 109 14.60 -3.54 14.94
CA PRO A 109 13.21 -3.69 14.58
C PRO A 109 12.52 -2.34 14.73
N GLY A 110 12.13 -1.76 13.60
CA GLY A 110 11.32 -0.57 13.58
C GLY A 110 9.90 -0.87 14.06
N ARG A 111 9.09 0.17 14.22
CA ARG A 111 7.68 0.03 14.57
C ARG A 111 6.89 -0.72 13.49
N THR A 112 7.18 -0.43 12.23
CA THR A 112 6.46 -1.02 11.09
C THR A 112 6.98 -2.43 10.80
N ARG A 113 6.06 -3.37 10.68
CA ARG A 113 6.35 -4.74 10.25
C ARG A 113 5.99 -4.93 8.79
N CYS A 114 6.67 -5.82 8.10
CA CYS A 114 6.49 -6.07 6.68
C CYS A 114 5.84 -7.43 6.43
N ILE A 115 4.81 -7.44 5.57
CA ILE A 115 4.23 -8.66 5.02
C ILE A 115 4.47 -8.63 3.51
N VAL A 116 4.99 -9.73 2.99
CA VAL A 116 5.20 -9.95 1.55
C VAL A 116 4.40 -11.15 1.12
N THR A 117 3.62 -11.01 0.08
CA THR A 117 2.82 -12.12 -0.46
C THR A 117 3.00 -12.32 -1.96
#